data_a94a36681e929656d8624fd0e102daf4
#
_entry.id   a94a36681e929656d8624fd0e102daf4
#
_cell.length_a   1.000
_cell.length_b   1.000
_cell.length_c   1.000
_cell.angle_alpha   90.00
_cell.angle_beta   90.00
_cell.angle_gamma   90.00
#
_symmetry.space_group_name_H-M   'P 1'
#
loop_
_entity.id
_entity.type
_entity.pdbx_description
1 polymer ?
#
loop_
_entity_poly.entity_id
_entity_poly.type
_entity_poly.pdbx_seq_one_letter_code
_entity_poly.pdbx_strand_id
1 'polypeptide(L)'
;MKRIDVLDLPEESRDLIRECEATGARTLFERNGRPVAILVSHDEFQAMRETLDIANDPLLFARLAEADEEPVEARGRYERLRFAKSVEPVFHAALRTIELDPIAGSPLFEPLKGLWSYRVDDLRILYKIVAEARMVVILSITRSR
;
A
#
# COMPACT_ATOMS: atom_id res chain seq x y z
N MET A 1 2.10 5.78 -21.51
CA MET A 1 2.83 4.54 -21.21
C MET A 1 2.39 3.47 -22.20
N LYS A 2 3.35 2.71 -22.77
CA LYS A 2 3.05 1.58 -23.67
C LYS A 2 2.42 0.43 -22.88
N ARG A 3 1.39 -0.20 -23.42
CA ARG A 3 0.74 -1.40 -22.88
C ARG A 3 0.94 -2.55 -23.86
N ILE A 4 1.27 -3.70 -23.34
CA ILE A 4 1.48 -4.93 -24.10
C ILE A 4 0.70 -6.01 -23.37
N ASP A 5 -0.09 -6.79 -24.13
CA ASP A 5 -0.73 -7.98 -23.55
C ASP A 5 0.32 -9.06 -23.30
N VAL A 6 0.27 -9.69 -22.14
CA VAL A 6 1.20 -10.79 -21.78
C VAL A 6 1.13 -11.94 -22.79
N LEU A 7 -0.06 -12.19 -23.35
CA LEU A 7 -0.27 -13.25 -24.35
C LEU A 7 0.46 -12.97 -25.67
N ASP A 8 0.80 -11.72 -25.95
CA ASP A 8 1.56 -11.32 -27.15
C ASP A 8 3.09 -11.48 -26.98
N LEU A 9 3.54 -11.84 -25.77
CA LEU A 9 4.96 -12.01 -25.47
C LEU A 9 5.45 -13.44 -25.77
N PRO A 10 6.76 -13.61 -26.04
CA PRO A 10 7.38 -14.93 -26.10
C PRO A 10 7.18 -15.74 -24.81
N GLU A 11 7.16 -17.06 -24.93
CA GLU A 11 6.88 -17.97 -23.80
C GLU A 11 7.83 -17.74 -22.61
N GLU A 12 9.12 -17.59 -22.87
CA GLU A 12 10.13 -17.32 -21.85
C GLU A 12 9.82 -16.05 -21.04
N SER A 13 9.36 -14.98 -21.69
CA SER A 13 8.97 -13.74 -21.04
C SER A 13 7.69 -13.92 -20.22
N ARG A 14 6.72 -14.69 -20.72
CA ARG A 14 5.49 -15.03 -19.99
C ARG A 14 5.78 -15.84 -18.73
N ASP A 15 6.76 -16.73 -18.77
CA ASP A 15 7.15 -17.53 -17.62
C ASP A 15 7.77 -16.66 -16.50
N LEU A 16 8.65 -15.72 -16.86
CA LEU A 16 9.21 -14.74 -15.91
C LEU A 16 8.11 -13.90 -15.26
N ILE A 17 7.12 -13.44 -16.03
CA ILE A 17 6.01 -12.66 -15.52
C ILE A 17 5.16 -13.52 -14.59
N ARG A 18 4.84 -14.76 -14.96
CA ARG A 18 4.06 -15.69 -14.15
C ARG A 18 4.74 -15.98 -12.81
N GLU A 19 6.05 -16.19 -12.81
CA GLU A 19 6.83 -16.37 -11.58
C GLU A 19 6.79 -15.13 -10.71
N CYS A 20 6.97 -13.95 -11.30
CA CYS A 20 6.87 -12.67 -10.62
C CYS A 20 5.48 -12.47 -9.95
N GLU A 21 4.39 -12.77 -10.66
CA GLU A 21 3.03 -12.69 -10.14
C GLU A 21 2.77 -13.69 -9.00
N ALA A 22 3.24 -14.92 -9.15
CA ALA A 22 2.97 -16.01 -8.20
C ALA A 22 3.78 -15.91 -6.92
N THR A 23 5.02 -15.46 -7.00
CA THR A 23 6.00 -15.53 -5.89
C THR A 23 6.52 -14.17 -5.44
N GLY A 24 6.27 -13.09 -6.19
CA GLY A 24 6.90 -11.80 -5.99
C GLY A 24 8.39 -11.76 -6.36
N ALA A 25 8.88 -12.79 -7.10
CA ALA A 25 10.26 -12.84 -7.54
C ALA A 25 10.58 -11.63 -8.44
N ARG A 26 11.74 -11.01 -8.19
CA ARG A 26 12.25 -9.91 -9.00
C ARG A 26 13.26 -10.44 -9.99
N THR A 27 13.23 -9.95 -11.23
CA THR A 27 14.23 -10.29 -12.25
C THR A 27 14.99 -9.05 -12.65
N LEU A 28 16.32 -9.10 -12.52
CA LEU A 28 17.22 -8.03 -12.96
C LEU A 28 17.70 -8.35 -14.38
N PHE A 29 17.50 -7.41 -15.28
CA PHE A 29 18.03 -7.48 -16.65
C PHE A 29 19.32 -6.68 -16.73
N GLU A 30 20.35 -7.31 -17.27
CA GLU A 30 21.68 -6.72 -17.42
C GLU A 30 22.11 -6.69 -18.90
N ARG A 31 22.90 -5.69 -19.23
CA ARG A 31 23.61 -5.62 -20.50
C ARG A 31 25.10 -5.45 -20.20
N ASN A 32 25.91 -6.43 -20.60
CA ASN A 32 27.36 -6.45 -20.34
C ASN A 32 27.69 -6.23 -18.85
N GLY A 33 26.95 -6.92 -17.94
CA GLY A 33 27.12 -6.79 -16.50
C GLY A 33 26.60 -5.51 -15.87
N ARG A 34 25.90 -4.67 -16.64
CA ARG A 34 25.28 -3.42 -16.12
C ARG A 34 23.77 -3.57 -16.06
N PRO A 35 23.15 -3.31 -14.89
CA PRO A 35 21.71 -3.31 -14.77
C PRO A 35 21.06 -2.30 -15.74
N VAL A 36 20.04 -2.74 -16.47
CA VAL A 36 19.30 -1.90 -17.43
C VAL A 36 17.80 -1.87 -17.16
N ALA A 37 17.23 -2.91 -16.55
CA ALA A 37 15.81 -2.98 -16.23
C ALA A 37 15.59 -3.99 -15.11
N ILE A 38 14.46 -3.86 -14.45
CA ILE A 38 14.00 -4.80 -13.44
C ILE A 38 12.52 -5.13 -13.67
N LEU A 39 12.17 -6.41 -13.58
CA LEU A 39 10.80 -6.88 -13.54
C LEU A 39 10.37 -7.00 -12.08
N VAL A 40 9.29 -6.32 -11.72
CA VAL A 40 8.61 -6.44 -10.43
C VAL A 40 7.12 -6.59 -10.68
N SER A 41 6.38 -7.14 -9.74
CA SER A 41 4.93 -7.23 -9.86
C SER A 41 4.30 -5.83 -9.85
N HIS A 42 3.13 -5.70 -10.48
CA HIS A 42 2.38 -4.45 -10.46
C HIS A 42 2.05 -4.01 -9.02
N ASP A 43 1.67 -4.95 -8.16
CA ASP A 43 1.33 -4.67 -6.76
C ASP A 43 2.54 -4.15 -5.97
N GLU A 44 3.72 -4.75 -6.18
CA GLU A 44 4.95 -4.26 -5.57
C GLU A 44 5.33 -2.86 -6.06
N PHE A 45 5.20 -2.61 -7.37
CA PHE A 45 5.43 -1.29 -7.92
C PHE A 45 4.48 -0.24 -7.34
N GLN A 46 3.20 -0.56 -7.19
CA GLN A 46 2.22 0.32 -6.55
C GLN A 46 2.56 0.58 -5.08
N ALA A 47 2.99 -0.44 -4.33
CA ALA A 47 3.42 -0.30 -2.95
C ALA A 47 4.67 0.59 -2.82
N MET A 48 5.63 0.48 -3.73
CA MET A 48 6.80 1.37 -3.79
C MET A 48 6.38 2.82 -4.07
N ARG A 49 5.50 3.04 -5.03
CA ARG A 49 4.98 4.39 -5.35
C ARG A 49 4.25 4.99 -4.16
N GLU A 50 3.38 4.23 -3.53
CA GLU A 50 2.62 4.67 -2.36
C GLU A 50 3.56 5.06 -1.21
N THR A 51 4.59 4.27 -0.96
CA THR A 51 5.61 4.57 0.04
C THR A 51 6.33 5.90 -0.25
N LEU A 52 6.72 6.12 -1.50
CA LEU A 52 7.37 7.37 -1.91
C LEU A 52 6.44 8.58 -1.77
N ASP A 53 5.19 8.45 -2.16
CA ASP A 53 4.20 9.53 -2.04
C ASP A 53 4.02 9.95 -0.57
N ILE A 54 3.96 8.98 0.35
CA ILE A 54 3.82 9.23 1.78
C ILE A 54 5.12 9.80 2.37
N ALA A 55 6.26 9.23 2.03
CA ALA A 55 7.56 9.66 2.53
C ALA A 55 7.92 11.09 2.08
N ASN A 56 7.42 11.50 0.92
CA ASN A 56 7.61 12.85 0.38
C ASN A 56 6.59 13.88 0.91
N ASP A 57 5.64 13.47 1.74
CA ASP A 57 4.72 14.36 2.45
C ASP A 57 5.17 14.54 3.91
N PRO A 58 5.88 15.64 4.26
CA PRO A 58 6.45 15.81 5.59
C PRO A 58 5.41 15.85 6.71
N LEU A 59 4.22 16.39 6.42
CA LEU A 59 3.14 16.49 7.42
C LEU A 59 2.53 15.11 7.69
N LEU A 60 2.31 14.33 6.65
CA LEU A 60 1.80 12.98 6.78
C LEU A 60 2.81 12.06 7.46
N PHE A 61 4.08 12.16 7.06
CA PHE A 61 5.17 11.38 7.64
C PHE A 61 5.33 11.67 9.15
N ALA A 62 5.30 12.95 9.56
CA ALA A 62 5.36 13.33 10.97
C ALA A 62 4.18 12.80 11.78
N ARG A 63 2.96 12.86 11.23
CA ARG A 63 1.77 12.30 11.87
C ARG A 63 1.83 10.77 12.05
N LEU A 64 2.42 10.07 11.10
CA LEU A 64 2.61 8.63 11.19
C LEU A 64 3.62 8.25 12.27
N ALA A 65 4.71 8.98 12.38
CA ALA A 65 5.71 8.78 13.43
C ALA A 65 5.10 8.99 14.82
N GLU A 66 4.32 10.07 15.02
CA GLU A 66 3.60 10.32 16.27
C GLU A 66 2.56 9.22 16.57
N ALA A 67 1.82 8.77 15.56
CA ALA A 67 0.80 7.74 15.72
C ALA A 67 1.37 6.34 16.04
N ASP A 68 2.56 6.03 15.56
CA ASP A 68 3.23 4.75 15.85
C ASP A 68 3.80 4.70 17.28
N GLU A 69 4.09 5.87 17.89
CA GLU A 69 4.56 6.01 19.27
C GLU A 69 3.39 6.01 20.28
N GLU A 70 2.16 6.29 19.86
CA GLU A 70 1.00 6.34 20.77
C GLU A 70 0.41 4.94 21.03
N PRO A 71 0.17 4.59 22.31
CA PRO A 71 -0.51 3.34 22.64
C PRO A 71 -1.96 3.32 22.15
N VAL A 72 -2.50 2.14 22.01
CA VAL A 72 -3.79 1.72 21.41
C VAL A 72 -5.04 2.54 21.83
N GLU A 73 -4.94 3.40 22.83
CA GLU A 73 -6.03 4.31 23.26
C GLU A 73 -6.45 5.37 22.24
N ALA A 74 -5.69 5.49 21.14
CA ALA A 74 -6.06 6.34 20.00
C ALA A 74 -7.30 5.85 19.21
N ARG A 75 -7.97 4.78 19.64
CA ARG A 75 -9.25 4.31 19.07
C ARG A 75 -10.33 5.39 18.95
N GLY A 76 -10.28 6.44 19.77
CA GLY A 76 -11.24 7.55 19.71
C GLY A 76 -10.89 8.67 18.72
N ARG A 77 -9.76 8.59 18.02
CA ARG A 77 -9.29 9.72 17.19
C ARG A 77 -10.01 9.80 15.84
N TYR A 78 -10.39 8.69 15.24
CA TYR A 78 -11.13 8.71 13.97
C TYR A 78 -12.63 8.98 14.17
N GLU A 79 -13.21 8.77 15.34
CA GLU A 79 -14.58 9.21 15.65
C GLU A 79 -14.74 10.74 15.60
N ARG A 80 -13.62 11.48 15.70
CA ARG A 80 -13.59 12.94 15.61
C ARG A 80 -13.31 13.49 14.23
N LEU A 81 -12.91 12.64 13.27
CA LEU A 81 -12.75 13.04 11.89
C LEU A 81 -14.15 13.25 11.29
N ARG A 82 -14.61 14.49 11.30
CA ARG A 82 -15.85 14.88 10.62
C ARG A 82 -15.63 14.81 9.12
N PHE A 83 -15.94 13.66 8.55
CA PHE A 83 -16.03 13.54 7.10
C PHE A 83 -17.26 14.28 6.58
N ALA A 84 -17.15 14.84 5.37
CA ALA A 84 -18.33 15.26 4.64
C ALA A 84 -19.28 14.06 4.52
N LYS A 85 -20.58 14.26 4.70
CA LYS A 85 -21.61 13.19 4.66
C LYS A 85 -21.52 12.27 3.43
N SER A 86 -20.94 12.76 2.33
CA SER A 86 -20.74 11.98 1.09
C SER A 86 -19.59 10.96 1.17
N VAL A 87 -18.67 11.12 2.11
CA VAL A 87 -17.47 10.24 2.25
C VAL A 87 -17.68 9.18 3.31
N GLU A 88 -18.61 9.41 4.24
CA GLU A 88 -18.87 8.53 5.37
C GLU A 88 -19.23 7.09 4.97
N PRO A 89 -20.11 6.83 3.96
CA PRO A 89 -20.42 5.47 3.52
C PRO A 89 -19.21 4.75 2.91
N VAL A 90 -18.39 5.45 2.12
CA VAL A 90 -17.18 4.92 1.49
C VAL A 90 -16.15 4.56 2.56
N PHE A 91 -16.00 5.42 3.55
CA PHE A 91 -15.11 5.21 4.67
C PHE A 91 -15.51 3.98 5.50
N HIS A 92 -16.78 3.84 5.88
CA HIS A 92 -17.27 2.69 6.63
C HIS A 92 -17.11 1.37 5.85
N ALA A 93 -17.36 1.39 4.54
CA ALA A 93 -17.15 0.25 3.68
C ALA A 93 -15.67 -0.14 3.61
N ALA A 94 -14.78 0.83 3.50
CA ALA A 94 -13.33 0.62 3.50
C ALA A 94 -12.82 0.02 4.81
N LEU A 95 -13.26 0.56 5.96
CA LEU A 95 -12.91 0.00 7.27
C LEU A 95 -13.36 -1.44 7.41
N ARG A 96 -14.58 -1.74 6.98
CA ARG A 96 -15.12 -3.10 7.03
C ARG A 96 -14.31 -4.06 6.15
N THR A 97 -13.88 -3.61 4.98
CA THR A 97 -12.99 -4.40 4.12
C THR A 97 -11.67 -4.71 4.82
N ILE A 98 -11.03 -3.72 5.45
CA ILE A 98 -9.78 -3.89 6.19
C ILE A 98 -9.97 -4.81 7.42
N GLU A 99 -11.10 -4.73 8.11
CA GLU A 99 -11.40 -5.60 9.25
C GLU A 99 -11.55 -7.07 8.83
N LEU A 100 -12.20 -7.32 7.70
CA LEU A 100 -12.43 -8.67 7.16
C LEU A 100 -11.18 -9.26 6.51
N ASP A 101 -10.40 -8.42 5.85
CA ASP A 101 -9.17 -8.80 5.16
C ASP A 101 -8.09 -7.73 5.38
N PRO A 102 -7.31 -7.83 6.47
CA PRO A 102 -6.27 -6.84 6.79
C PRO A 102 -5.18 -6.70 5.72
N ILE A 103 -5.01 -7.68 4.87
CA ILE A 103 -4.03 -7.65 3.76
C ILE A 103 -4.63 -7.15 2.44
N ALA A 104 -5.87 -6.65 2.44
CA ALA A 104 -6.50 -6.06 1.26
C ALA A 104 -5.79 -4.81 0.74
N GLY A 105 -5.08 -4.10 1.61
CA GLY A 105 -4.25 -2.95 1.23
C GLY A 105 -2.89 -3.35 0.67
N SER A 106 -2.06 -2.35 0.40
CA SER A 106 -0.68 -2.52 -0.06
C SER A 106 0.29 -2.35 1.12
N PRO A 107 1.22 -3.30 1.34
CA PRO A 107 2.26 -3.13 2.33
C PRO A 107 3.22 -2.02 1.89
N LEU A 108 3.70 -1.22 2.84
CA LEU A 108 4.64 -0.15 2.56
C LEU A 108 6.09 -0.63 2.76
N PHE A 109 7.01 0.02 2.04
CA PHE A 109 8.44 -0.25 2.12
C PHE A 109 9.15 0.72 3.08
N GLU A 110 10.45 0.50 3.31
CA GLU A 110 11.26 1.45 4.06
C GLU A 110 11.13 2.89 3.52
N PRO A 111 11.02 3.93 4.36
CA PRO A 111 11.09 3.91 5.82
C PRO A 111 9.78 3.57 6.55
N LEU A 112 8.73 3.18 5.84
CA LEU A 112 7.38 2.92 6.36
C LEU A 112 7.05 1.42 6.47
N LYS A 113 8.07 0.58 6.51
CA LYS A 113 7.90 -0.87 6.62
C LYS A 113 7.08 -1.26 7.85
N GLY A 114 6.13 -2.17 7.64
CA GLY A 114 5.19 -2.61 8.68
C GLY A 114 3.85 -1.88 8.67
N LEU A 115 3.75 -0.79 7.90
CA LEU A 115 2.50 -0.08 7.67
C LEU A 115 1.85 -0.55 6.36
N TRP A 116 0.56 -0.35 6.27
CA TRP A 116 -0.27 -0.70 5.13
C TRP A 116 -1.07 0.52 4.66
N SER A 117 -1.31 0.60 3.36
CA SER A 117 -2.15 1.62 2.74
C SER A 117 -3.30 0.99 2.01
N TYR A 118 -4.52 1.40 2.31
CA TYR A 118 -5.71 1.05 1.56
C TYR A 118 -6.30 2.30 0.89
N ARG A 119 -6.49 2.22 -0.41
CA ARG A 119 -7.05 3.33 -1.21
C ARG A 119 -8.38 2.93 -1.80
N VAL A 120 -9.35 3.82 -1.65
CA VAL A 120 -10.67 3.73 -2.27
C VAL A 120 -11.11 5.12 -2.69
N ASP A 121 -11.40 5.30 -3.98
CA ASP A 121 -11.67 6.60 -4.59
C ASP A 121 -10.54 7.60 -4.28
N ASP A 122 -10.82 8.72 -3.62
CA ASP A 122 -9.85 9.71 -3.18
C ASP A 122 -9.39 9.51 -1.72
N LEU A 123 -9.91 8.48 -1.03
CA LEU A 123 -9.51 8.16 0.34
C LEU A 123 -8.26 7.29 0.39
N ARG A 124 -7.36 7.63 1.31
CA ARG A 124 -6.21 6.83 1.71
C ARG A 124 -6.31 6.54 3.20
N ILE A 125 -6.30 5.27 3.57
CA ILE A 125 -6.29 4.81 4.96
C ILE A 125 -4.95 4.14 5.22
N LEU A 126 -4.20 4.66 6.17
CA LEU A 126 -2.93 4.08 6.62
C LEU A 126 -3.16 3.35 7.94
N TYR A 127 -2.71 2.12 8.01
CA TYR A 127 -2.97 1.26 9.15
C TYR A 127 -1.82 0.29 9.43
N LYS A 128 -1.84 -0.27 10.61
CA LYS A 128 -0.91 -1.28 11.10
C LYS A 128 -1.67 -2.53 11.50
N ILE A 129 -1.13 -3.69 11.20
CA ILE A 129 -1.68 -4.97 11.62
C ILE A 129 -0.94 -5.43 12.86
N VAL A 130 -1.68 -5.62 13.95
CA VAL A 130 -1.16 -6.19 15.22
C VAL A 130 -1.67 -7.62 15.33
N ALA A 131 -0.89 -8.56 14.79
CA ALA A 131 -1.28 -9.94 14.62
C ALA A 131 -1.56 -10.64 15.97
N GLU A 132 -0.76 -10.38 17.01
CA GLU A 132 -0.91 -10.96 18.34
C GLU A 132 -2.24 -10.58 18.98
N ALA A 133 -2.70 -9.36 18.77
CA ALA A 133 -3.97 -8.86 19.29
C ALA A 133 -5.15 -9.07 18.33
N ARG A 134 -4.92 -9.61 17.12
CA ARG A 134 -5.91 -9.70 16.03
C ARG A 134 -6.62 -8.37 15.79
N MET A 135 -5.83 -7.30 15.73
CA MET A 135 -6.30 -5.93 15.59
C MET A 135 -5.67 -5.25 14.39
N VAL A 136 -6.46 -4.36 13.81
CA VAL A 136 -5.98 -3.34 12.87
C VAL A 136 -6.04 -1.99 13.56
N VAL A 137 -4.93 -1.25 13.54
CA VAL A 137 -4.82 0.09 14.10
C VAL A 137 -4.78 1.09 12.96
N ILE A 138 -5.79 1.96 12.87
CA ILE A 138 -5.84 3.02 11.89
C ILE A 138 -4.96 4.18 12.37
N LEU A 139 -3.96 4.55 11.57
CA LEU A 139 -3.00 5.59 11.90
C LEU A 139 -3.36 6.93 11.26
N SER A 140 -3.85 6.91 10.03
CA SER A 140 -4.21 8.13 9.32
C SER A 140 -5.26 7.87 8.25
N ILE A 141 -6.11 8.86 8.04
CA ILE A 141 -7.09 8.89 6.97
C ILE A 141 -6.94 10.22 6.27
N THR A 142 -6.62 10.17 4.99
CA THR A 142 -6.41 11.38 4.19
C THR A 142 -7.13 11.26 2.86
N ARG A 143 -7.37 12.40 2.22
CA ARG A 143 -7.73 12.42 0.81
C ARG A 143 -6.46 12.46 -0.02
N SER A 144 -6.31 11.49 -0.91
CA SER A 144 -5.25 11.52 -1.90
C SER A 144 -5.67 12.40 -3.07
N ARG A 145 -4.77 13.25 -3.47
CA ARG A 145 -4.95 14.06 -4.68
C ARG A 145 -4.63 13.24 -5.93
#